data_1e63694bad5be65dd52d226693fd933b
#
_entry.id   1e63694bad5be65dd52d226693fd933b
#
_cell.length_a   1.000
_cell.length_b   1.000
_cell.length_c   1.000
_cell.angle_alpha   90.00
_cell.angle_beta   90.00
_cell.angle_gamma   90.00
#
_symmetry.space_group_name_H-M   'P 1'
#
loop_
_entity.id
_entity.type
_entity.pdbx_description
1 polymer ?
#
loop_
_entity_poly.entity_id
_entity_poly.type
_entity_poly.pdbx_seq_one_letter_code
_entity_poly.pdbx_strand_id
1 'polypeptide(L)'
;MPAVVRSGDTNTAGAAVTSPNRNVNVNGKAITVNGDPVADHPLNHTGIKTANGFSGVNVGGTPVNHVSNADTCVQHTRANGSDDVNI
;
A
#
# COMPACT_ATOMS: atom_id res chain seq x y z
N MET A 1 12.26 1.03 10.72
CA MET A 1 11.28 1.96 10.14
C MET A 1 10.92 1.48 8.75
N PRO A 2 9.69 0.95 8.55
CA PRO A 2 9.32 0.40 7.25
C PRO A 2 9.14 1.48 6.18
N ALA A 3 9.38 1.08 4.94
CA ALA A 3 9.24 1.96 3.79
C ALA A 3 7.77 2.26 3.49
N VAL A 4 7.49 3.50 3.11
CA VAL A 4 6.15 3.92 2.71
C VAL A 4 5.81 3.31 1.35
N VAL A 5 4.61 2.76 1.21
CA VAL A 5 4.12 2.16 -0.04
C VAL A 5 3.56 3.26 -0.95
N ARG A 6 3.78 3.09 -2.25
CA ARG A 6 3.36 4.04 -3.29
C ARG A 6 2.56 3.31 -4.35
N SER A 7 1.80 4.07 -5.15
CA SER A 7 1.08 3.50 -6.28
C SER A 7 2.05 2.75 -7.21
N GLY A 8 1.70 1.53 -7.56
CA GLY A 8 2.54 0.65 -8.37
C GLY A 8 3.41 -0.31 -7.57
N ASP A 9 3.58 -0.09 -6.27
CA ASP A 9 4.32 -1.03 -5.42
C ASP A 9 3.54 -2.32 -5.24
N THR A 10 4.24 -3.43 -5.07
CA THR A 10 3.64 -4.76 -5.12
C THR A 10 3.59 -5.42 -3.74
N ASN A 11 2.74 -6.44 -3.63
CA ASN A 11 2.69 -7.33 -2.47
C ASN A 11 3.55 -8.57 -2.71
N THR A 12 3.51 -9.53 -1.79
CA THR A 12 4.30 -10.77 -1.90
C THR A 12 3.86 -11.67 -3.05
N ALA A 13 2.67 -11.44 -3.61
CA ALA A 13 2.20 -12.14 -4.81
C ALA A 13 2.54 -11.38 -6.10
N GLY A 14 3.19 -10.23 -6.02
CA GLY A 14 3.50 -9.41 -7.18
C GLY A 14 2.35 -8.53 -7.64
N ALA A 15 1.28 -8.41 -6.88
CA ALA A 15 0.12 -7.60 -7.25
C ALA A 15 0.35 -6.14 -6.86
N ALA A 16 0.18 -5.23 -7.82
CA ALA A 16 0.40 -3.81 -7.62
C ALA A 16 -0.83 -3.13 -7.00
N VAL A 17 -0.58 -2.16 -6.11
CA VAL A 17 -1.62 -1.28 -5.62
C VAL A 17 -1.78 -0.10 -6.57
N THR A 18 -3.01 0.38 -6.73
CA THR A 18 -3.33 1.58 -7.49
C THR A 18 -3.85 2.63 -6.52
N SER A 19 -3.11 3.72 -6.37
CA SER A 19 -3.48 4.79 -5.45
C SER A 19 -3.85 6.05 -6.24
N PRO A 20 -4.98 6.70 -5.91
CA PRO A 20 -5.35 7.94 -6.56
C PRO A 20 -4.43 9.08 -6.13
N ASN A 21 -4.37 10.13 -6.93
CA ASN A 21 -3.63 11.34 -6.59
C ASN A 21 -4.32 12.05 -5.42
N ARG A 22 -3.60 12.16 -4.29
CA ARG A 22 -4.09 12.84 -3.09
C ARG A 22 -3.31 14.12 -2.80
N ASN A 23 -2.57 14.60 -3.78
CA ASN A 23 -1.64 15.73 -3.61
C ASN A 23 -0.50 15.43 -2.63
N VAL A 24 -0.31 14.17 -2.29
CA VAL A 24 0.83 13.71 -1.50
C VAL A 24 1.52 12.61 -2.29
N ASN A 25 2.74 12.87 -2.69
CA ASN A 25 3.51 11.93 -3.50
C ASN A 25 4.80 11.55 -2.78
N VAL A 26 5.26 10.33 -3.04
CA VAL A 26 6.53 9.82 -2.55
C VAL A 26 7.32 9.35 -3.76
N ASN A 27 8.46 9.96 -4.00
CA ASN A 27 9.30 9.68 -5.18
C ASN A 27 8.52 9.83 -6.50
N GLY A 28 7.64 10.85 -6.58
CA GLY A 28 6.84 11.12 -7.76
C GLY A 28 5.64 10.22 -7.97
N LYS A 29 5.34 9.33 -7.03
CA LYS A 29 4.20 8.41 -7.09
C LYS A 29 3.22 8.72 -5.97
N ALA A 30 1.92 8.52 -6.22
CA ALA A 30 0.90 8.78 -5.21
C ALA A 30 1.12 7.89 -3.98
N ILE A 31 1.00 8.48 -2.80
CA ILE A 31 1.12 7.73 -1.54
C ILE A 31 -0.05 6.77 -1.39
N THR A 32 0.21 5.60 -0.83
CA THR A 32 -0.81 4.56 -0.58
C THR A 32 -1.31 4.64 0.86
N VAL A 33 -2.61 4.60 1.01
CA VAL A 33 -3.27 4.53 2.32
C VAL A 33 -4.12 3.26 2.38
N ASN A 34 -4.65 2.96 3.55
CA ASN A 34 -5.57 1.83 3.71
C ASN A 34 -6.80 1.99 2.80
N GLY A 35 -7.23 0.88 2.22
CA GLY A 35 -8.40 0.87 1.35
C GLY A 35 -8.10 1.10 -0.11
N ASP A 36 -6.83 1.33 -0.50
CA ASP A 36 -6.49 1.48 -1.91
C ASP A 36 -6.55 0.13 -2.62
N PRO A 37 -7.09 0.09 -3.86
CA PRO A 37 -7.29 -1.18 -4.56
C PRO A 37 -5.97 -1.84 -4.96
N VAL A 38 -5.94 -3.16 -4.84
CA VAL A 38 -4.82 -4.00 -5.21
C VAL A 38 -5.25 -4.86 -6.40
N ALA A 39 -4.37 -5.04 -7.38
CA ALA A 39 -4.66 -5.87 -8.54
C ALA A 39 -5.05 -7.29 -8.13
N ASP A 40 -5.96 -7.89 -8.88
CA ASP A 40 -6.35 -9.28 -8.65
C ASP A 40 -5.12 -10.19 -8.83
N HIS A 41 -5.05 -11.22 -8.03
CA HIS A 41 -3.92 -12.13 -8.07
C HIS A 41 -4.38 -13.57 -7.78
N PRO A 42 -3.50 -14.59 -7.96
CA PRO A 42 -3.89 -16.00 -7.88
C PRO A 42 -4.61 -16.39 -6.59
N LEU A 43 -5.31 -17.53 -6.62
CA LEU A 43 -6.10 -18.09 -5.52
C LEU A 43 -7.40 -17.31 -5.28
N ASN A 44 -7.97 -16.75 -6.36
CA ASN A 44 -9.25 -16.04 -6.32
C ASN A 44 -9.21 -14.78 -5.42
N HIS A 45 -8.05 -14.17 -5.30
CA HIS A 45 -7.91 -12.92 -4.56
C HIS A 45 -8.40 -11.76 -5.45
N THR A 46 -9.69 -11.45 -5.37
CA THR A 46 -10.31 -10.35 -6.10
C THR A 46 -10.89 -9.35 -5.13
N GLY A 47 -11.06 -8.10 -5.58
CA GLY A 47 -11.57 -7.04 -4.72
C GLY A 47 -10.67 -6.73 -3.53
N ILE A 48 -9.39 -7.01 -3.66
CA ILE A 48 -8.43 -6.86 -2.56
C ILE A 48 -8.03 -5.39 -2.42
N LYS A 49 -7.84 -4.98 -1.18
CA LYS A 49 -7.42 -3.61 -0.84
C LYS A 49 -6.30 -3.67 0.19
N THR A 50 -5.55 -2.58 0.29
CA THR A 50 -4.56 -2.43 1.35
C THR A 50 -5.25 -2.30 2.70
N ALA A 51 -4.62 -2.81 3.74
CA ALA A 51 -5.15 -2.81 5.10
C ALA A 51 -4.02 -2.54 6.10
N ASN A 52 -4.37 -2.34 7.36
CA ASN A 52 -3.42 -2.25 8.47
C ASN A 52 -2.33 -1.19 8.33
N GLY A 53 -2.69 0.01 7.90
CA GLY A 53 -1.75 1.12 7.82
C GLY A 53 -1.23 1.58 9.18
N PHE A 54 -0.23 2.44 9.16
CA PHE A 54 0.36 3.00 10.37
C PHE A 54 -0.47 4.18 10.88
N SER A 55 -1.14 4.01 12.01
CA SER A 55 -2.07 5.00 12.54
C SER A 55 -1.40 6.31 12.99
N GLY A 56 -0.09 6.31 13.15
CA GLY A 56 0.66 7.52 13.52
C GLY A 56 0.83 8.51 12.37
N VAL A 57 0.59 8.09 11.14
CA VAL A 57 0.72 8.95 9.96
C VAL A 57 -0.51 8.76 9.09
N ASN A 58 -1.26 9.83 8.87
CA ASN A 58 -2.51 9.78 8.10
C ASN A 58 -2.48 10.77 6.95
N VAL A 59 -3.16 10.42 5.86
CA VAL A 59 -3.42 11.31 4.74
C VAL A 59 -4.92 11.34 4.53
N GLY A 60 -5.52 12.52 4.62
CA GLY A 60 -6.98 12.67 4.53
C GLY A 60 -7.72 11.89 5.60
N GLY A 61 -7.11 11.70 6.78
CA GLY A 61 -7.70 10.96 7.88
C GLY A 61 -7.53 9.45 7.79
N THR A 62 -6.81 8.95 6.79
CA THR A 62 -6.62 7.50 6.59
C THR A 62 -5.17 7.12 6.82
N PRO A 63 -4.89 6.04 7.57
CA PRO A 63 -3.52 5.61 7.85
C PRO A 63 -2.72 5.31 6.60
N VAL A 64 -1.47 5.75 6.58
CA VAL A 64 -0.52 5.50 5.48
C VAL A 64 -0.07 4.04 5.52
N ASN A 65 0.00 3.42 4.35
CA ASN A 65 0.43 2.04 4.21
C ASN A 65 1.97 1.95 4.13
N HIS A 66 2.53 0.90 4.71
CA HIS A 66 3.97 0.67 4.64
C HIS A 66 4.27 -0.80 4.34
N VAL A 67 5.52 -1.08 3.99
CA VAL A 67 6.00 -2.46 3.76
C VAL A 67 5.70 -3.30 5.00
N SER A 68 5.28 -4.52 4.78
CA SER A 68 4.83 -5.52 5.75
C SER A 68 3.38 -5.38 6.21
N ASN A 69 2.66 -4.32 5.82
CA ASN A 69 1.22 -4.27 6.08
C ASN A 69 0.50 -5.31 5.24
N ALA A 70 -0.49 -5.98 5.84
CA ALA A 70 -1.28 -6.98 5.15
C ALA A 70 -2.28 -6.32 4.18
N ASP A 71 -2.62 -7.02 3.12
CA ASP A 71 -3.78 -6.71 2.29
C ASP A 71 -5.03 -7.36 2.90
N THR A 72 -6.22 -7.01 2.41
CA THR A 72 -7.47 -7.53 2.99
C THR A 72 -7.61 -9.05 2.86
N CYS A 73 -6.88 -9.69 1.94
CA CYS A 73 -6.86 -11.15 1.84
C CYS A 73 -6.08 -11.81 2.98
N VAL A 74 -5.31 -11.05 3.74
CA VAL A 74 -4.50 -11.48 4.89
C VAL A 74 -3.36 -12.45 4.53
N GLN A 75 -3.32 -12.96 3.31
CA GLN A 75 -2.33 -13.94 2.87
C GLN A 75 -1.09 -13.30 2.27
N HIS A 76 -1.16 -12.02 1.91
CA HIS A 76 -0.06 -11.29 1.30
C HIS A 76 0.16 -9.96 2.00
N THR A 77 1.41 -9.56 2.08
CA THR A 77 1.79 -8.28 2.68
C THR A 77 2.50 -7.42 1.65
N ARG A 78 2.55 -6.12 1.91
CA ARG A 78 3.27 -5.19 1.04
C ARG A 78 4.75 -5.55 1.02
N ALA A 79 5.30 -5.76 -0.16
CA ALA A 79 6.65 -6.27 -0.33
C ALA A 79 7.68 -5.18 -0.61
N ASN A 80 7.30 -4.10 -1.27
CA ASN A 80 8.23 -3.01 -1.55
C ASN A 80 7.59 -1.64 -1.37
N GLY A 81 8.42 -0.64 -1.28
CA GLY A 81 8.01 0.73 -1.06
C GLY A 81 9.15 1.70 -1.39
N SER A 82 9.08 2.92 -0.90
CA SER A 82 10.08 3.94 -1.15
C SER A 82 11.45 3.54 -0.64
N ASP A 83 12.49 3.85 -1.41
CA ASP A 83 13.87 3.68 -0.95
C ASP A 83 14.29 4.78 0.03
N ASP A 84 13.56 5.88 0.07
CA ASP A 84 13.98 7.09 0.80
C ASP A 84 13.05 7.48 1.95
N VAL A 85 11.78 7.10 1.89
CA VAL A 85 10.76 7.56 2.85
C VAL A 85 10.27 6.39 3.69
N ASN A 86 10.45 6.51 4.99
CA ASN A 86 10.09 5.49 5.97
C ASN A 86 9.24 6.10 7.08
N ILE A 87 8.45 5.27 7.71
CA ILE A 87 7.65 5.68 8.86
C ILE A 87 7.77 4.73 10.03
#